data_adbe6ce2f09a5b9db92535dc7505b1eb
#
_entry.id   adbe6ce2f09a5b9db92535dc7505b1eb
#
_cell.length_a   1.000
_cell.length_b   1.000
_cell.length_c   1.000
_cell.angle_alpha   90.00
_cell.angle_beta   90.00
_cell.angle_gamma   90.00
#
_symmetry.space_group_name_H-M   'P 1'
#
loop_
_entity.id
_entity.type
_entity.pdbx_description
1 polymer ?
#
loop_
_entity_poly.entity_id
_entity_poly.type
_entity_poly.pdbx_seq_one_letter_code
_entity_poly.pdbx_strand_id
1 'polypeptide(L)'
;MNKPVLVIMAAGMGSRYGGLKQIDPVSDKGEIILDFSLYDAMMAGFEKVIFIIKEENEKDFRDLIDNRAGKHLNVEYAFQKLDDIPEGFEVPEDRVKPWGTCHAVMSARHLIDGPFAVINADDYYGPGAFQSMYEYLEKAQDDEKYRYCMVGYQLENTLTENGHVARGVCSVSEEGMLTDIVERTKIMRREGRIMFTEDEEKTWEPLEEGTPVSMNFWGFTKSFMDEMVNRFPAFLENALKENPLKGEYFLPGVVDQLIQEDKATVKVLRSADKWYGVTYKEDKKGVVDALQSMKDKGMYPDTLWK
;
A
#
# COMPACT_ATOMS: atom_id res chain seq x y z
N MET A 1 5.49 10.87 -22.35
CA MET A 1 5.73 10.50 -20.96
C MET A 1 5.54 9.01 -20.82
N ASN A 2 6.30 8.35 -19.91
CA ASN A 2 6.08 6.95 -19.62
C ASN A 2 4.75 6.81 -18.88
N LYS A 3 3.97 5.77 -19.19
CA LYS A 3 2.70 5.51 -18.50
C LYS A 3 2.97 5.13 -17.03
N PRO A 4 2.05 5.48 -16.11
CA PRO A 4 2.16 5.07 -14.72
C PRO A 4 2.23 3.54 -14.56
N VAL A 5 3.07 3.08 -13.63
CA VAL A 5 3.25 1.66 -13.30
C VAL A 5 2.63 1.38 -11.94
N LEU A 6 1.94 0.26 -11.77
CA LEU A 6 1.46 -0.19 -10.47
C LEU A 6 2.48 -1.12 -9.82
N VAL A 7 2.92 -0.79 -8.62
CA VAL A 7 3.82 -1.60 -7.79
C VAL A 7 3.02 -2.20 -6.63
N ILE A 8 3.08 -3.51 -6.49
CA ILE A 8 2.30 -4.24 -5.49
C ILE A 8 3.23 -4.93 -4.50
N MET A 9 3.18 -4.50 -3.24
CA MET A 9 3.96 -5.08 -2.16
C MET A 9 3.35 -6.38 -1.67
N ALA A 10 3.95 -7.51 -2.01
CA ALA A 10 3.50 -8.84 -1.67
C ALA A 10 4.55 -9.69 -0.91
N ALA A 11 5.74 -9.13 -0.62
CA ALA A 11 6.82 -9.82 0.09
C ALA A 11 6.54 -10.00 1.60
N GLY A 12 5.69 -9.18 2.18
CA GLY A 12 5.30 -9.19 3.60
C GLY A 12 4.33 -10.30 4.00
N MET A 13 4.32 -11.40 3.29
CA MET A 13 3.34 -12.47 3.40
C MET A 13 3.14 -13.01 4.80
N GLY A 14 1.90 -12.89 5.21
CA GLY A 14 1.34 -13.21 6.50
C GLY A 14 1.80 -14.48 7.20
N SER A 15 2.85 -14.37 7.99
CA SER A 15 3.21 -15.35 9.02
C SER A 15 2.08 -15.63 10.03
N ARG A 16 1.02 -14.81 10.03
CA ARG A 16 -0.09 -14.88 11.01
C ARG A 16 -1.12 -15.98 10.74
N TYR A 17 -1.16 -16.57 9.52
CA TYR A 17 -2.22 -17.51 9.11
C TYR A 17 -1.74 -18.86 8.60
N GLY A 18 -0.42 -19.15 8.68
CA GLY A 18 0.13 -20.45 8.25
C GLY A 18 0.02 -20.75 6.76
N GLY A 19 -0.15 -19.71 5.91
CA GLY A 19 -0.25 -19.84 4.45
C GLY A 19 -0.27 -18.49 3.76
N LEU A 20 -0.27 -18.49 2.44
CA LEU A 20 -0.34 -17.31 1.58
C LEU A 20 -1.73 -16.67 1.67
N LYS A 21 -1.93 -15.74 2.63
CA LYS A 21 -3.20 -15.01 2.83
C LYS A 21 -3.70 -14.33 1.54
N GLN A 22 -2.79 -13.96 0.65
CA GLN A 22 -3.09 -13.30 -0.61
C GLN A 22 -3.76 -14.20 -1.65
N ILE A 23 -3.69 -15.52 -1.47
CA ILE A 23 -4.31 -16.50 -2.38
C ILE A 23 -5.58 -17.14 -1.81
N ASP A 24 -6.11 -16.64 -0.68
CA ASP A 24 -7.35 -17.13 -0.10
C ASP A 24 -8.55 -16.56 -0.88
N PRO A 25 -9.37 -17.42 -1.56
CA PRO A 25 -10.47 -16.94 -2.39
C PRO A 25 -11.51 -16.15 -1.61
N VAL A 26 -12.00 -15.07 -2.25
CA VAL A 26 -13.08 -14.20 -1.76
C VAL A 26 -14.31 -14.21 -2.64
N SER A 27 -14.35 -15.08 -3.66
CA SER A 27 -15.51 -15.31 -4.51
C SER A 27 -15.69 -16.80 -4.83
N ASP A 28 -16.89 -17.18 -5.29
CA ASP A 28 -17.22 -18.54 -5.77
C ASP A 28 -16.50 -18.90 -7.08
N LYS A 29 -15.96 -17.91 -7.78
CA LYS A 29 -15.14 -18.10 -8.99
C LYS A 29 -13.65 -18.31 -8.66
N GLY A 30 -13.27 -18.34 -7.38
CA GLY A 30 -11.90 -18.50 -6.93
C GLY A 30 -11.04 -17.24 -7.08
N GLU A 31 -11.65 -16.06 -7.26
CA GLU A 31 -10.95 -14.79 -7.30
C GLU A 31 -10.51 -14.40 -5.88
N ILE A 32 -9.36 -13.77 -5.78
CA ILE A 32 -8.78 -13.25 -4.53
C ILE A 32 -8.93 -11.72 -4.47
N ILE A 33 -8.70 -11.12 -3.30
CA ILE A 33 -8.77 -9.63 -3.14
C ILE A 33 -7.92 -8.93 -4.19
N LEU A 34 -6.72 -9.43 -4.44
CA LEU A 34 -5.79 -8.88 -5.41
C LEU A 34 -6.34 -8.85 -6.84
N ASP A 35 -7.17 -9.84 -7.25
CA ASP A 35 -7.78 -9.85 -8.57
C ASP A 35 -8.67 -8.61 -8.80
N PHE A 36 -9.37 -8.14 -7.78
CA PHE A 36 -10.19 -6.92 -7.86
C PHE A 36 -9.33 -5.67 -7.98
N SER A 37 -8.24 -5.56 -7.19
CA SER A 37 -7.30 -4.45 -7.30
C SER A 37 -6.61 -4.41 -8.67
N LEU A 38 -6.25 -5.55 -9.26
CA LEU A 38 -5.69 -5.64 -10.60
C LEU A 38 -6.70 -5.28 -11.68
N TYR A 39 -7.96 -5.71 -11.51
CA TYR A 39 -9.06 -5.35 -12.43
C TYR A 39 -9.31 -3.85 -12.42
N ASP A 40 -9.43 -3.24 -11.23
CA ASP A 40 -9.64 -1.80 -11.07
C ASP A 40 -8.46 -1.00 -11.66
N ALA A 41 -7.23 -1.44 -11.42
CA ALA A 41 -6.03 -0.82 -12.01
C ALA A 41 -6.05 -0.87 -13.54
N MET A 42 -6.38 -2.03 -14.13
CA MET A 42 -6.50 -2.19 -15.57
C MET A 42 -7.58 -1.26 -16.14
N MET A 43 -8.75 -1.20 -15.51
CA MET A 43 -9.84 -0.33 -15.93
C MET A 43 -9.51 1.16 -15.79
N ALA A 44 -8.68 1.54 -14.83
CA ALA A 44 -8.17 2.90 -14.66
C ALA A 44 -7.12 3.30 -15.71
N GLY A 45 -6.48 2.33 -16.39
CA GLY A 45 -5.50 2.58 -17.44
C GLY A 45 -4.07 2.11 -17.16
N PHE A 46 -3.81 1.49 -16.02
CA PHE A 46 -2.51 0.85 -15.76
C PHE A 46 -2.32 -0.33 -16.73
N GLU A 47 -1.18 -0.37 -17.41
CA GLU A 47 -0.84 -1.43 -18.36
C GLU A 47 0.28 -2.34 -17.82
N LYS A 48 1.12 -1.80 -16.92
CA LYS A 48 2.24 -2.52 -16.32
C LYS A 48 2.06 -2.64 -14.81
N VAL A 49 2.28 -3.84 -14.30
CA VAL A 49 2.24 -4.17 -12.87
C VAL A 49 3.54 -4.85 -12.47
N ILE A 50 4.13 -4.41 -11.36
CA ILE A 50 5.33 -5.03 -10.79
C ILE A 50 4.98 -5.59 -9.41
N PHE A 51 5.10 -6.90 -9.24
CA PHE A 51 4.96 -7.55 -7.95
C PHE A 51 6.30 -7.60 -7.23
N ILE A 52 6.32 -7.10 -5.99
CA ILE A 52 7.45 -7.29 -5.08
C ILE A 52 7.13 -8.47 -4.20
N ILE A 53 7.88 -9.56 -4.39
CA ILE A 53 7.68 -10.84 -3.71
C ILE A 53 8.99 -11.34 -3.10
N LYS A 54 8.92 -12.40 -2.32
CA LYS A 54 10.10 -13.22 -1.99
C LYS A 54 10.35 -14.21 -3.11
N GLU A 55 11.61 -14.51 -3.38
CA GLU A 55 12.03 -15.45 -4.44
C GLU A 55 11.39 -16.83 -4.26
N GLU A 56 11.28 -17.29 -3.01
CA GLU A 56 10.65 -18.57 -2.65
C GLU A 56 9.17 -18.68 -3.06
N ASN A 57 8.49 -17.54 -3.27
CA ASN A 57 7.07 -17.48 -3.62
C ASN A 57 6.84 -17.24 -5.13
N GLU A 58 7.88 -17.11 -5.93
CA GLU A 58 7.77 -16.78 -7.36
C GLU A 58 6.85 -17.73 -8.11
N LYS A 59 7.05 -19.03 -7.93
CA LYS A 59 6.26 -20.04 -8.62
C LYS A 59 4.76 -19.91 -8.32
N ASP A 60 4.41 -19.78 -7.05
CA ASP A 60 3.02 -19.72 -6.63
C ASP A 60 2.34 -18.44 -7.14
N PHE A 61 3.08 -17.31 -7.16
CA PHE A 61 2.58 -16.07 -7.74
C PHE A 61 2.39 -16.15 -9.25
N ARG A 62 3.35 -16.71 -9.98
CA ARG A 62 3.22 -16.91 -11.43
C ARG A 62 2.06 -17.83 -11.77
N ASP A 63 1.91 -18.96 -11.10
CA ASP A 63 0.82 -19.91 -11.31
C ASP A 63 -0.56 -19.23 -11.09
N LEU A 64 -0.63 -18.31 -10.13
CA LEU A 64 -1.84 -17.58 -9.80
C LEU A 64 -2.13 -16.41 -10.77
N ILE A 65 -1.14 -15.58 -11.09
CA ILE A 65 -1.31 -14.31 -11.78
C ILE A 65 -1.22 -14.45 -13.31
N ASP A 66 -0.23 -15.21 -13.82
CA ASP A 66 0.06 -15.25 -15.25
C ASP A 66 -1.12 -15.81 -16.07
N ASN A 67 -1.90 -16.73 -15.49
CA ASN A 67 -3.08 -17.33 -16.14
C ASN A 67 -4.36 -16.50 -16.01
N ARG A 68 -4.34 -15.42 -15.24
CA ARG A 68 -5.48 -14.50 -14.97
C ARG A 68 -5.14 -13.09 -15.47
N ALA A 69 -4.78 -12.19 -14.57
CA ALA A 69 -4.43 -10.81 -14.88
C ALA A 69 -3.25 -10.67 -15.87
N GLY A 70 -2.29 -11.60 -15.86
CA GLY A 70 -1.15 -11.62 -16.77
C GLY A 70 -1.49 -11.78 -18.26
N LYS A 71 -2.73 -12.16 -18.59
CA LYS A 71 -3.22 -12.15 -19.99
C LYS A 71 -3.65 -10.76 -20.46
N HIS A 72 -3.85 -9.83 -19.54
CA HIS A 72 -4.41 -8.50 -19.79
C HIS A 72 -3.44 -7.38 -19.41
N LEU A 73 -2.51 -7.63 -18.51
CA LEU A 73 -1.53 -6.69 -17.99
C LEU A 73 -0.11 -7.20 -18.25
N ASN A 74 0.82 -6.29 -18.48
CA ASN A 74 2.25 -6.60 -18.50
C ASN A 74 2.74 -6.78 -17.06
N VAL A 75 2.97 -8.02 -16.64
CA VAL A 75 3.35 -8.38 -15.27
C VAL A 75 4.84 -8.64 -15.18
N GLU A 76 5.53 -7.95 -14.27
CA GLU A 76 6.93 -8.18 -13.92
C GLU A 76 7.05 -8.50 -12.42
N TYR A 77 8.16 -9.13 -12.03
CA TYR A 77 8.42 -9.54 -10.67
C TYR A 77 9.76 -8.97 -10.19
N ALA A 78 9.76 -8.39 -9.00
CA ALA A 78 10.95 -7.95 -8.28
C ALA A 78 11.06 -8.73 -6.96
N PHE A 79 12.29 -9.02 -6.53
CA PHE A 79 12.53 -9.84 -5.35
C PHE A 79 13.13 -9.01 -4.22
N GLN A 80 12.42 -8.92 -3.09
CA GLN A 80 12.95 -8.29 -1.90
C GLN A 80 13.91 -9.24 -1.19
N LYS A 81 15.20 -8.93 -1.19
CA LYS A 81 16.28 -9.71 -0.56
C LYS A 81 16.91 -8.92 0.58
N LEU A 82 17.20 -9.57 1.70
CA LEU A 82 17.84 -8.91 2.86
C LEU A 82 19.22 -8.35 2.54
N ASP A 83 19.95 -9.01 1.63
CA ASP A 83 21.30 -8.65 1.19
C ASP A 83 21.33 -7.65 0.02
N ASP A 84 20.18 -7.18 -0.46
CA ASP A 84 20.11 -6.05 -1.42
C ASP A 84 20.35 -4.73 -0.67
N ILE A 85 21.56 -4.55 -0.18
CA ILE A 85 22.01 -3.39 0.59
C ILE A 85 23.27 -2.79 -0.07
N PRO A 86 23.59 -1.50 0.16
CA PRO A 86 24.76 -0.86 -0.43
C PRO A 86 26.06 -1.52 0.00
N GLU A 87 27.09 -1.40 -0.85
CA GLU A 87 28.45 -1.85 -0.55
C GLU A 87 28.97 -1.22 0.77
N GLY A 88 29.64 -2.02 1.60
CA GLY A 88 30.17 -1.58 2.89
C GLY A 88 29.23 -1.80 4.08
N PHE A 89 28.02 -2.30 3.84
CA PHE A 89 27.10 -2.73 4.90
C PHE A 89 27.00 -4.25 4.94
N GLU A 90 26.72 -4.80 6.12
CA GLU A 90 26.49 -6.22 6.33
C GLU A 90 25.14 -6.46 6.99
N VAL A 91 24.46 -7.51 6.56
CA VAL A 91 23.19 -7.94 7.20
C VAL A 91 23.54 -8.59 8.55
N PRO A 92 22.95 -8.15 9.68
CA PRO A 92 23.15 -8.83 10.97
C PRO A 92 22.77 -10.30 10.91
N GLU A 93 23.58 -11.20 11.50
CA GLU A 93 23.43 -12.65 11.41
C GLU A 93 22.02 -13.13 11.84
N ASP A 94 21.46 -12.53 12.90
CA ASP A 94 20.13 -12.91 13.42
C ASP A 94 18.97 -12.11 12.80
N ARG A 95 19.22 -11.30 11.77
CA ARG A 95 18.17 -10.53 11.14
C ARG A 95 17.38 -11.36 10.13
N VAL A 96 16.10 -11.58 10.41
CA VAL A 96 15.12 -12.22 9.51
C VAL A 96 14.08 -11.24 8.97
N LYS A 97 13.96 -10.06 9.61
CA LYS A 97 12.95 -9.06 9.25
C LYS A 97 13.42 -8.26 8.03
N PRO A 98 12.57 -8.10 6.98
CA PRO A 98 12.85 -7.22 5.85
C PRO A 98 13.13 -5.77 6.30
N TRP A 99 13.83 -5.01 5.44
CA TRP A 99 14.21 -3.61 5.75
C TRP A 99 13.07 -2.59 5.63
N GLY A 100 11.83 -3.02 5.42
CA GLY A 100 10.65 -2.17 5.37
C GLY A 100 10.14 -1.89 3.96
N THR A 101 9.10 -1.03 3.87
CA THR A 101 8.35 -0.79 2.64
C THR A 101 9.12 0.00 1.59
N CYS A 102 9.97 0.96 1.97
CA CYS A 102 10.88 1.61 1.02
C CYS A 102 11.82 0.59 0.37
N HIS A 103 12.46 -0.26 1.17
CA HIS A 103 13.36 -1.28 0.64
C HIS A 103 12.64 -2.28 -0.27
N ALA A 104 11.39 -2.63 0.06
CA ALA A 104 10.56 -3.42 -0.83
C ALA A 104 10.42 -2.74 -2.20
N VAL A 105 10.01 -1.48 -2.25
CA VAL A 105 9.83 -0.74 -3.50
C VAL A 105 11.15 -0.53 -4.24
N MET A 106 12.26 -0.31 -3.53
CA MET A 106 13.60 -0.23 -4.12
C MET A 106 14.03 -1.51 -4.85
N SER A 107 13.50 -2.68 -4.47
CA SER A 107 13.78 -3.93 -5.19
C SER A 107 13.31 -3.88 -6.66
N ALA A 108 12.36 -3.00 -6.98
CA ALA A 108 11.86 -2.77 -8.33
C ALA A 108 12.56 -1.61 -9.08
N ARG A 109 13.63 -1.01 -8.53
CA ARG A 109 14.27 0.21 -9.06
C ARG A 109 14.71 0.15 -10.52
N HIS A 110 15.06 -1.04 -11.00
CA HIS A 110 15.49 -1.25 -12.40
C HIS A 110 14.32 -1.48 -13.37
N LEU A 111 13.10 -1.65 -12.86
CA LEU A 111 11.89 -1.90 -13.62
C LEU A 111 11.00 -0.65 -13.73
N ILE A 112 11.34 0.43 -12.97
CA ILE A 112 10.57 1.68 -12.89
C ILE A 112 11.38 2.82 -13.53
N ASP A 113 10.86 3.36 -14.62
CA ASP A 113 11.50 4.44 -15.39
C ASP A 113 10.61 5.70 -15.51
N GLY A 114 9.49 5.73 -14.81
CA GLY A 114 8.50 6.82 -14.82
C GLY A 114 7.70 6.92 -13.53
N PRO A 115 6.52 7.56 -13.58
CA PRO A 115 5.62 7.63 -12.43
C PRO A 115 5.10 6.26 -12.04
N PHE A 116 4.87 6.06 -10.75
CA PHE A 116 4.40 4.77 -10.23
C PHE A 116 3.49 4.93 -9.02
N ALA A 117 2.55 4.01 -8.89
CA ALA A 117 1.71 3.84 -7.72
C ALA A 117 2.19 2.65 -6.89
N VAL A 118 1.98 2.69 -5.58
CA VAL A 118 2.32 1.60 -4.64
C VAL A 118 1.09 1.23 -3.85
N ILE A 119 0.79 -0.09 -3.76
CA ILE A 119 -0.29 -0.66 -2.93
C ILE A 119 0.19 -1.91 -2.19
N ASN A 120 -0.60 -2.33 -1.19
CA ASN A 120 -0.48 -3.64 -0.57
C ASN A 120 -1.24 -4.71 -1.39
N ALA A 121 -0.75 -5.94 -1.40
CA ALA A 121 -1.37 -7.05 -2.14
C ALA A 121 -2.64 -7.62 -1.47
N ASP A 122 -2.86 -7.36 -0.19
CA ASP A 122 -3.91 -7.96 0.63
C ASP A 122 -5.08 -7.01 0.94
N ASP A 123 -5.10 -5.86 0.27
CA ASP A 123 -6.11 -4.81 0.45
C ASP A 123 -6.96 -4.62 -0.81
N TYR A 124 -8.25 -4.34 -0.61
CA TYR A 124 -9.17 -3.86 -1.65
C TYR A 124 -9.31 -2.34 -1.52
N TYR A 125 -9.04 -1.63 -2.61
CA TYR A 125 -8.97 -0.16 -2.62
C TYR A 125 -10.16 0.52 -3.29
N GLY A 126 -10.81 -0.16 -4.23
CA GLY A 126 -11.96 0.34 -4.98
C GLY A 126 -11.62 1.08 -6.28
N PRO A 127 -12.53 1.06 -7.26
CA PRO A 127 -12.27 1.58 -8.61
C PRO A 127 -12.03 3.09 -8.66
N GLY A 128 -12.70 3.88 -7.80
CA GLY A 128 -12.53 5.34 -7.76
C GLY A 128 -11.14 5.75 -7.27
N ALA A 129 -10.55 4.97 -6.35
CA ALA A 129 -9.20 5.19 -5.87
C ALA A 129 -8.16 4.97 -6.98
N PHE A 130 -8.29 3.88 -7.77
CA PHE A 130 -7.39 3.61 -8.90
C PHE A 130 -7.56 4.64 -10.02
N GLN A 131 -8.80 5.04 -10.33
CA GLN A 131 -9.06 6.05 -11.35
C GLN A 131 -8.40 7.39 -11.00
N SER A 132 -8.62 7.90 -9.78
CA SER A 132 -8.04 9.17 -9.34
C SER A 132 -6.50 9.12 -9.26
N MET A 133 -5.94 7.99 -8.84
CA MET A 133 -4.49 7.76 -8.80
C MET A 133 -3.89 7.81 -10.22
N TYR A 134 -4.47 7.07 -11.17
CA TYR A 134 -3.98 7.05 -12.55
C TYR A 134 -4.05 8.42 -13.20
N GLU A 135 -5.19 9.11 -13.09
CA GLU A 135 -5.40 10.45 -13.65
C GLU A 135 -4.42 11.50 -13.11
N TYR A 136 -4.03 11.38 -11.84
CA TYR A 136 -2.99 12.24 -11.27
C TYR A 136 -1.62 11.89 -11.82
N LEU A 137 -1.22 10.62 -11.77
CA LEU A 137 0.11 10.18 -12.17
C LEU A 137 0.39 10.36 -13.66
N GLU A 138 -0.62 10.21 -14.52
CA GLU A 138 -0.49 10.45 -15.95
C GLU A 138 -0.03 11.89 -16.29
N LYS A 139 -0.36 12.86 -15.40
CA LYS A 139 -0.06 14.28 -15.55
C LYS A 139 1.04 14.77 -14.62
N ALA A 140 1.43 13.94 -13.64
CA ALA A 140 2.38 14.35 -12.61
C ALA A 140 3.76 14.65 -13.23
N GLN A 141 4.28 15.82 -12.94
CA GLN A 141 5.61 16.26 -13.32
C GLN A 141 6.22 17.03 -12.16
N ASP A 142 7.46 16.70 -11.84
CA ASP A 142 8.23 17.49 -10.90
C ASP A 142 8.60 18.85 -11.53
N ASP A 143 8.55 19.87 -10.70
CA ASP A 143 8.97 21.24 -11.04
C ASP A 143 10.04 21.71 -10.05
N GLU A 144 9.79 22.79 -9.32
CA GLU A 144 10.65 23.22 -8.20
C GLU A 144 10.60 22.25 -7.02
N LYS A 145 9.54 21.41 -6.96
CA LYS A 145 9.34 20.37 -5.95
C LYS A 145 8.87 19.08 -6.61
N TYR A 146 9.08 17.98 -5.92
CA TYR A 146 8.52 16.70 -6.29
C TYR A 146 7.00 16.71 -6.10
N ARG A 147 6.26 16.13 -7.06
CA ARG A 147 4.79 16.13 -7.10
C ARG A 147 4.25 14.72 -6.87
N TYR A 148 4.03 14.41 -5.61
CA TYR A 148 3.51 13.11 -5.17
C TYR A 148 2.03 13.20 -4.82
N CYS A 149 1.40 12.05 -4.65
CA CYS A 149 0.03 11.97 -4.16
C CYS A 149 -0.17 10.72 -3.30
N MET A 150 -1.29 10.68 -2.60
CA MET A 150 -1.79 9.51 -1.90
C MET A 150 -3.31 9.46 -1.97
N VAL A 151 -3.90 8.28 -1.87
CA VAL A 151 -5.35 8.17 -1.68
C VAL A 151 -5.67 8.29 -0.19
N GLY A 152 -6.47 9.30 0.14
CA GLY A 152 -7.02 9.48 1.48
C GLY A 152 -8.43 8.89 1.57
N TYR A 153 -8.61 7.88 2.40
CA TYR A 153 -9.91 7.28 2.69
C TYR A 153 -10.56 7.97 3.88
N GLN A 154 -11.88 8.00 3.92
CA GLN A 154 -12.61 8.41 5.11
C GLN A 154 -12.42 7.36 6.19
N LEU A 155 -12.04 7.77 7.40
CA LEU A 155 -11.69 6.87 8.52
C LEU A 155 -12.78 5.82 8.78
N GLU A 156 -14.04 6.23 8.78
CA GLU A 156 -15.21 5.36 9.02
C GLU A 156 -15.34 4.24 7.96
N ASN A 157 -14.82 4.46 6.75
CA ASN A 157 -14.82 3.48 5.65
C ASN A 157 -13.67 2.46 5.75
N THR A 158 -12.84 2.54 6.79
CA THR A 158 -11.65 1.67 6.98
C THR A 158 -11.67 0.89 8.30
N LEU A 159 -12.75 1.02 9.08
CA LEU A 159 -12.89 0.34 10.37
C LEU A 159 -13.44 -1.08 10.19
N THR A 160 -13.20 -1.93 11.19
CA THR A 160 -13.81 -3.25 11.34
C THR A 160 -14.70 -3.29 12.59
N GLU A 161 -15.74 -4.13 12.57
CA GLU A 161 -16.57 -4.42 13.75
C GLU A 161 -15.90 -5.45 14.70
N ASN A 162 -14.81 -6.10 14.26
CA ASN A 162 -14.19 -7.22 14.96
C ASN A 162 -13.03 -6.83 15.88
N GLY A 163 -12.74 -5.52 16.01
CA GLY A 163 -11.68 -5.06 16.88
C GLY A 163 -11.16 -3.66 16.56
N HIS A 164 -9.92 -3.42 16.90
CA HIS A 164 -9.24 -2.17 16.59
C HIS A 164 -8.40 -2.29 15.31
N VAL A 165 -8.12 -1.16 14.72
CA VAL A 165 -7.25 -1.02 13.54
C VAL A 165 -6.14 -0.01 13.81
N ALA A 166 -5.05 -0.09 13.03
CA ALA A 166 -4.01 0.92 12.97
C ALA A 166 -4.14 1.70 11.65
N ARG A 167 -4.03 3.05 11.69
CA ARG A 167 -4.15 3.92 10.51
C ARG A 167 -3.20 5.10 10.60
N GLY A 168 -2.62 5.48 9.48
CA GLY A 168 -1.96 6.77 9.31
C GLY A 168 -3.02 7.88 9.19
N VAL A 169 -3.30 8.57 10.29
CA VAL A 169 -4.25 9.69 10.33
C VAL A 169 -3.59 10.92 9.71
N CYS A 170 -4.22 11.46 8.66
CA CYS A 170 -3.67 12.54 7.85
C CYS A 170 -4.22 13.91 8.23
N SER A 171 -3.33 14.90 8.36
CA SER A 171 -3.69 16.31 8.35
C SER A 171 -3.56 16.85 6.93
N VAL A 172 -4.58 17.58 6.46
CA VAL A 172 -4.67 18.04 5.08
C VAL A 172 -4.98 19.52 5.05
N SER A 173 -4.21 20.29 4.25
CA SER A 173 -4.46 21.72 4.07
C SER A 173 -5.75 22.00 3.29
N GLU A 174 -6.19 23.29 3.25
CA GLU A 174 -7.36 23.73 2.46
C GLU A 174 -7.18 23.42 0.96
N GLU A 175 -5.95 23.45 0.45
CA GLU A 175 -5.61 23.12 -0.93
C GLU A 175 -5.57 21.60 -1.18
N GLY A 176 -5.79 20.80 -0.13
CA GLY A 176 -5.81 19.34 -0.20
C GLY A 176 -4.41 18.71 -0.27
N MET A 177 -3.40 19.37 0.31
CA MET A 177 -2.06 18.83 0.44
C MET A 177 -1.87 18.17 1.81
N LEU A 178 -1.18 17.03 1.84
CA LEU A 178 -0.78 16.38 3.08
C LEU A 178 0.21 17.29 3.83
N THR A 179 -0.10 17.58 5.08
CA THR A 179 0.76 18.39 5.96
C THR A 179 1.39 17.56 7.08
N ASP A 180 0.72 16.48 7.47
CA ASP A 180 1.19 15.57 8.50
C ASP A 180 0.51 14.21 8.38
N ILE A 181 1.16 13.16 8.87
CA ILE A 181 0.61 11.81 8.95
C ILE A 181 1.08 11.15 10.25
N VAL A 182 0.13 10.83 11.12
CA VAL A 182 0.41 10.21 12.42
C VAL A 182 -0.18 8.80 12.46
N GLU A 183 0.69 7.81 12.67
CA GLU A 183 0.24 6.42 12.86
C GLU A 183 -0.45 6.28 14.22
N ARG A 184 -1.75 5.97 14.19
CA ARG A 184 -2.55 5.63 15.37
C ARG A 184 -2.76 4.12 15.39
N THR A 185 -2.17 3.44 16.35
CA THR A 185 -2.09 1.97 16.38
C THR A 185 -3.33 1.28 16.89
N LYS A 186 -4.24 2.02 17.55
CA LYS A 186 -5.44 1.46 18.14
C LYS A 186 -6.63 2.39 18.00
N ILE A 187 -7.37 2.22 16.90
CA ILE A 187 -8.59 2.98 16.58
C ILE A 187 -9.77 2.00 16.54
N MET A 188 -10.89 2.35 17.14
CA MET A 188 -12.12 1.54 17.10
C MET A 188 -13.35 2.40 17.37
N ARG A 189 -14.55 1.84 17.11
CA ARG A 189 -15.81 2.45 17.57
C ARG A 189 -16.05 2.13 19.04
N ARG A 190 -16.31 3.17 19.83
CA ARG A 190 -16.72 3.09 21.23
C ARG A 190 -17.89 4.04 21.46
N GLU A 191 -18.98 3.54 22.06
CA GLU A 191 -20.17 4.36 22.39
C GLU A 191 -20.68 5.22 21.21
N GLY A 192 -20.63 4.64 20.00
CA GLY A 192 -21.07 5.31 18.77
C GLY A 192 -20.10 6.35 18.18
N ARG A 193 -18.92 6.55 18.77
CA ARG A 193 -17.87 7.46 18.28
C ARG A 193 -16.64 6.68 17.85
N ILE A 194 -15.87 7.25 16.93
CA ILE A 194 -14.54 6.73 16.57
C ILE A 194 -13.54 7.28 17.59
N MET A 195 -12.82 6.40 18.25
CA MET A 195 -11.87 6.77 19.30
C MET A 195 -10.53 6.08 19.07
N PHE A 196 -9.44 6.69 19.53
CA PHE A 196 -8.12 6.06 19.56
C PHE A 196 -7.49 6.15 20.96
N THR A 197 -6.52 5.29 21.20
CA THR A 197 -5.70 5.31 22.41
C THR A 197 -4.23 5.06 22.10
N GLU A 198 -3.34 5.65 22.90
CA GLU A 198 -1.88 5.48 22.79
C GLU A 198 -1.25 5.02 24.11
N ASP A 199 -2.05 4.83 25.17
CA ASP A 199 -1.60 4.56 26.53
C ASP A 199 -2.20 3.28 27.14
N GLU A 200 -2.28 2.21 26.33
CA GLU A 200 -2.81 0.90 26.74
C GLU A 200 -4.28 0.97 27.24
N GLU A 201 -5.10 1.78 26.56
CA GLU A 201 -6.54 1.98 26.83
C GLU A 201 -6.88 2.77 28.11
N LYS A 202 -5.92 3.46 28.72
CA LYS A 202 -6.17 4.28 29.90
C LYS A 202 -6.95 5.54 29.55
N THR A 203 -6.59 6.17 28.41
CA THR A 203 -7.31 7.32 27.86
C THR A 203 -7.74 7.08 26.42
N TRP A 204 -8.88 7.66 26.05
CA TRP A 204 -9.42 7.57 24.70
C TRP A 204 -9.76 8.96 24.20
N GLU A 205 -9.24 9.27 23.01
CA GLU A 205 -9.47 10.54 22.33
C GLU A 205 -10.34 10.33 21.09
N PRO A 206 -11.28 11.26 20.78
CA PRO A 206 -12.13 11.15 19.61
C PRO A 206 -11.38 11.47 18.32
N LEU A 207 -11.78 10.79 17.23
CA LEU A 207 -11.46 11.17 15.86
C LEU A 207 -12.77 11.50 15.14
N GLU A 208 -12.77 12.59 14.36
CA GLU A 208 -13.92 13.03 13.62
C GLU A 208 -14.20 12.10 12.41
N GLU A 209 -15.48 11.88 12.10
CA GLU A 209 -15.88 11.24 10.85
C GLU A 209 -15.43 12.10 9.65
N GLY A 210 -15.08 11.45 8.53
CA GLY A 210 -14.51 12.14 7.37
C GLY A 210 -13.03 12.47 7.50
N THR A 211 -12.38 12.18 8.65
CA THR A 211 -10.93 12.31 8.80
C THR A 211 -10.22 11.46 7.74
N PRO A 212 -9.33 12.03 6.91
CA PRO A 212 -8.61 11.27 5.92
C PRO A 212 -7.55 10.39 6.57
N VAL A 213 -7.48 9.12 6.13
CA VAL A 213 -6.47 8.16 6.58
C VAL A 213 -5.75 7.52 5.40
N SER A 214 -4.49 7.19 5.60
CA SER A 214 -3.68 6.43 4.66
C SER A 214 -3.96 4.93 4.81
N MET A 215 -4.20 4.29 3.66
CA MET A 215 -4.25 2.84 3.51
C MET A 215 -3.08 2.34 2.66
N ASN A 216 -1.99 3.08 2.65
CA ASN A 216 -0.75 2.75 1.94
C ASN A 216 -0.90 2.73 0.41
N PHE A 217 -1.82 3.55 -0.14
CA PHE A 217 -1.95 3.77 -1.57
C PHE A 217 -1.29 5.09 -1.94
N TRP A 218 -0.06 5.01 -2.41
CA TRP A 218 0.81 6.14 -2.73
C TRP A 218 1.04 6.26 -4.23
N GLY A 219 1.25 7.48 -4.71
CA GLY A 219 1.64 7.78 -6.07
C GLY A 219 2.84 8.72 -6.12
N PHE A 220 3.82 8.37 -6.92
CA PHE A 220 5.12 9.04 -7.00
C PHE A 220 5.55 9.28 -8.43
N THR A 221 6.32 10.34 -8.63
CA THR A 221 7.19 10.49 -9.80
C THR A 221 8.49 9.69 -9.56
N LYS A 222 9.30 9.52 -10.61
CA LYS A 222 10.55 8.75 -10.52
C LYS A 222 11.52 9.28 -9.46
N SER A 223 11.49 10.58 -9.16
CA SER A 223 12.34 11.20 -8.15
C SER A 223 12.26 10.53 -6.78
N PHE A 224 11.10 9.97 -6.41
CA PHE A 224 10.96 9.26 -5.13
C PHE A 224 11.82 8.00 -5.07
N MET A 225 11.97 7.28 -6.20
CA MET A 225 12.88 6.14 -6.26
C MET A 225 14.32 6.57 -6.01
N ASP A 226 14.75 7.66 -6.63
CA ASP A 226 16.10 8.19 -6.49
C ASP A 226 16.34 8.67 -5.04
N GLU A 227 15.36 9.32 -4.41
CA GLU A 227 15.44 9.73 -2.99
C GLU A 227 15.50 8.53 -2.03
N MET A 228 14.70 7.48 -2.25
CA MET A 228 14.79 6.27 -1.43
C MET A 228 16.18 5.64 -1.49
N VAL A 229 16.72 5.47 -2.69
CA VAL A 229 18.04 4.87 -2.90
C VAL A 229 19.15 5.73 -2.25
N ASN A 230 19.10 7.05 -2.42
CA ASN A 230 20.11 7.96 -1.89
C ASN A 230 20.09 8.07 -0.35
N ARG A 231 18.92 7.90 0.28
CA ARG A 231 18.76 7.99 1.75
C ARG A 231 18.97 6.66 2.46
N PHE A 232 18.93 5.55 1.74
CA PHE A 232 19.01 4.22 2.35
C PHE A 232 20.31 3.96 3.11
N PRO A 233 21.52 4.38 2.65
CA PRO A 233 22.75 4.23 3.43
C PRO A 233 22.68 4.91 4.80
N ALA A 234 22.20 6.16 4.89
CA ALA A 234 22.06 6.87 6.15
C ALA A 234 21.05 6.20 7.10
N PHE A 235 19.94 5.67 6.55
CA PHE A 235 19.02 4.85 7.32
C PHE A 235 19.70 3.61 7.89
N LEU A 236 20.49 2.88 7.09
CA LEU A 236 21.20 1.67 7.52
C LEU A 236 22.19 1.96 8.63
N GLU A 237 22.98 3.04 8.52
CA GLU A 237 23.91 3.44 9.57
C GLU A 237 23.24 3.61 10.94
N ASN A 238 22.07 4.24 10.97
CA ASN A 238 21.29 4.43 12.19
C ASN A 238 20.63 3.13 12.65
N ALA A 239 19.98 2.40 11.75
CA ALA A 239 19.27 1.18 12.07
C ALA A 239 20.20 0.10 12.63
N LEU A 240 21.40 -0.04 12.08
CA LEU A 240 22.40 -1.01 12.55
C LEU A 240 22.94 -0.66 13.95
N LYS A 241 22.93 0.62 14.35
CA LYS A 241 23.32 1.05 15.70
C LYS A 241 22.22 0.89 16.72
N GLU A 242 21.00 1.31 16.37
CA GLU A 242 19.91 1.47 17.33
C GLU A 242 18.99 0.25 17.38
N ASN A 243 18.68 -0.36 16.23
CA ASN A 243 17.75 -1.48 16.14
C ASN A 243 18.11 -2.43 14.98
N PRO A 244 19.26 -3.14 15.08
CA PRO A 244 19.83 -3.90 13.97
C PRO A 244 18.93 -5.03 13.47
N LEU A 245 18.12 -5.63 14.34
CA LEU A 245 17.28 -6.77 13.98
C LEU A 245 15.87 -6.39 13.50
N LYS A 246 15.38 -5.18 13.82
CA LYS A 246 13.98 -4.81 13.59
C LYS A 246 13.79 -3.44 12.92
N GLY A 247 14.85 -2.63 12.72
CA GLY A 247 14.76 -1.33 12.06
C GLY A 247 14.13 -1.46 10.67
N GLU A 248 13.17 -0.60 10.33
CA GLU A 248 12.46 -0.63 9.04
C GLU A 248 12.47 0.75 8.38
N TYR A 249 12.74 0.76 7.09
CA TYR A 249 12.74 1.91 6.22
C TYR A 249 11.36 2.06 5.59
N PHE A 250 10.52 2.93 6.16
CA PHE A 250 9.12 3.07 5.80
C PHE A 250 8.87 4.16 4.76
N LEU A 251 7.98 3.90 3.79
CA LEU A 251 7.54 4.88 2.79
C LEU A 251 7.05 6.19 3.42
N PRO A 252 6.10 6.18 4.39
CA PRO A 252 5.63 7.42 4.99
C PRO A 252 6.74 8.24 5.66
N GLY A 253 7.76 7.58 6.23
CA GLY A 253 8.88 8.28 6.86
C GLY A 253 9.75 9.06 5.87
N VAL A 254 9.99 8.52 4.67
CA VAL A 254 10.72 9.25 3.61
C VAL A 254 9.87 10.37 3.04
N VAL A 255 8.57 10.14 2.86
CA VAL A 255 7.63 11.17 2.41
C VAL A 255 7.61 12.35 3.38
N ASP A 256 7.50 12.07 4.69
CA ASP A 256 7.51 13.10 5.73
C ASP A 256 8.80 13.92 5.71
N GLN A 257 9.96 13.24 5.65
CA GLN A 257 11.26 13.95 5.53
C GLN A 257 11.30 14.89 4.33
N LEU A 258 10.80 14.46 3.16
CA LEU A 258 10.80 15.28 1.96
C LEU A 258 9.85 16.48 2.05
N ILE A 259 8.72 16.33 2.75
CA ILE A 259 7.81 17.45 3.06
C ILE A 259 8.49 18.44 4.01
N GLN A 260 9.12 17.96 5.10
CA GLN A 260 9.82 18.81 6.08
C GLN A 260 11.03 19.54 5.47
N GLU A 261 11.70 18.93 4.50
CA GLU A 261 12.79 19.55 3.73
C GLU A 261 12.31 20.52 2.64
N ASP A 262 11.01 20.71 2.51
CA ASP A 262 10.38 21.52 1.46
C ASP A 262 10.69 21.06 0.02
N LYS A 263 11.07 19.77 -0.15
CA LYS A 263 11.41 19.16 -1.43
C LYS A 263 10.22 18.56 -2.17
N ALA A 264 9.19 18.14 -1.44
CA ALA A 264 8.02 17.49 -2.02
C ALA A 264 6.72 18.09 -1.54
N THR A 265 5.70 17.97 -2.38
CA THR A 265 4.30 18.15 -2.01
C THR A 265 3.53 16.86 -2.28
N VAL A 266 2.58 16.52 -1.43
CA VAL A 266 1.76 15.32 -1.57
C VAL A 266 0.30 15.73 -1.65
N LYS A 267 -0.33 15.52 -2.81
CA LYS A 267 -1.77 15.73 -2.99
C LYS A 267 -2.54 14.59 -2.38
N VAL A 268 -3.52 14.89 -1.52
CA VAL A 268 -4.45 13.89 -0.99
C VAL A 268 -5.63 13.75 -1.95
N LEU A 269 -5.69 12.62 -2.64
CA LEU A 269 -6.79 12.23 -3.52
C LEU A 269 -7.87 11.61 -2.65
N ARG A 270 -9.00 12.30 -2.48
CA ARG A 270 -10.09 11.80 -1.62
C ARG A 270 -10.86 10.70 -2.34
N SER A 271 -11.00 9.54 -1.71
CA SER A 271 -11.84 8.46 -2.18
C SER A 271 -13.08 8.31 -1.29
N ALA A 272 -14.23 8.11 -1.94
CA ALA A 272 -15.47 7.70 -1.28
C ALA A 272 -15.62 6.18 -1.23
N ASP A 273 -14.69 5.44 -1.85
CA ASP A 273 -14.70 3.98 -1.82
C ASP A 273 -14.56 3.47 -0.39
N LYS A 274 -15.17 2.33 -0.13
CA LYS A 274 -14.95 1.60 1.10
C LYS A 274 -13.74 0.70 0.91
N TRP A 275 -12.76 0.86 1.80
CA TRP A 275 -11.62 -0.05 1.86
C TRP A 275 -12.02 -1.35 2.55
N TYR A 276 -11.49 -2.48 2.08
CA TYR A 276 -11.64 -3.77 2.72
C TYR A 276 -10.29 -4.47 2.82
N GLY A 277 -10.04 -5.05 4.00
CA GLY A 277 -8.91 -5.92 4.26
C GLY A 277 -9.31 -7.00 5.26
N VAL A 278 -8.58 -8.10 5.30
CA VAL A 278 -8.80 -9.17 6.28
C VAL A 278 -7.81 -8.98 7.41
N THR A 279 -8.12 -8.10 8.36
CA THR A 279 -7.32 -7.88 9.57
C THR A 279 -7.53 -9.03 10.56
N TYR A 280 -8.81 -9.39 10.75
CA TYR A 280 -9.25 -10.53 11.57
C TYR A 280 -9.86 -11.60 10.66
N LYS A 281 -9.87 -12.88 11.10
CA LYS A 281 -10.50 -13.97 10.32
C LYS A 281 -11.98 -13.72 10.05
N GLU A 282 -12.63 -13.10 11.01
CA GLU A 282 -14.05 -12.76 11.00
C GLU A 282 -14.37 -11.72 9.92
N ASP A 283 -13.42 -10.85 9.54
CA ASP A 283 -13.57 -9.86 8.48
C ASP A 283 -13.80 -10.51 7.11
N LYS A 284 -13.25 -11.73 6.88
CA LYS A 284 -13.34 -12.41 5.58
C LYS A 284 -14.77 -12.52 5.05
N LYS A 285 -15.71 -12.90 5.92
CA LYS A 285 -17.12 -13.02 5.50
C LYS A 285 -17.67 -11.67 5.01
N GLY A 286 -17.38 -10.59 5.73
CA GLY A 286 -17.81 -9.24 5.34
C GLY A 286 -17.22 -8.80 4.01
N VAL A 287 -15.96 -9.15 3.75
CA VAL A 287 -15.28 -8.88 2.46
C VAL A 287 -15.96 -9.66 1.32
N VAL A 288 -16.18 -10.96 1.50
CA VAL A 288 -16.87 -11.82 0.49
C VAL A 288 -18.27 -11.28 0.18
N ASP A 289 -19.06 -11.00 1.21
CA ASP A 289 -20.43 -10.48 1.05
C ASP A 289 -20.43 -9.12 0.33
N ALA A 290 -19.48 -8.25 0.63
CA ALA A 290 -19.33 -6.94 0.00
C ALA A 290 -18.95 -7.05 -1.48
N LEU A 291 -17.94 -7.84 -1.82
CA LEU A 291 -17.50 -8.04 -3.21
C LEU A 291 -18.59 -8.72 -4.06
N GLN A 292 -19.32 -9.70 -3.49
CA GLN A 292 -20.47 -10.28 -4.17
C GLN A 292 -21.57 -9.24 -4.42
N SER A 293 -21.89 -8.41 -3.41
CA SER A 293 -22.87 -7.32 -3.59
C SER A 293 -22.45 -6.32 -4.68
N MET A 294 -21.15 -6.05 -4.84
CA MET A 294 -20.64 -5.19 -5.92
C MET A 294 -20.83 -5.84 -7.30
N LYS A 295 -20.59 -7.16 -7.42
CA LYS A 295 -20.90 -7.92 -8.65
C LYS A 295 -22.40 -7.89 -8.96
N ASP A 296 -23.25 -8.15 -7.98
CA ASP A 296 -24.70 -8.15 -8.14
C ASP A 296 -25.25 -6.79 -8.59
N LYS A 297 -24.59 -5.70 -8.22
CA LYS A 297 -24.89 -4.32 -8.65
C LYS A 297 -24.28 -3.96 -10.01
N GLY A 298 -23.54 -4.87 -10.64
CA GLY A 298 -22.90 -4.65 -11.94
C GLY A 298 -21.65 -3.78 -11.91
N MET A 299 -21.04 -3.54 -10.72
CA MET A 299 -19.77 -2.84 -10.61
C MET A 299 -18.63 -3.70 -11.17
N TYR A 300 -18.71 -5.02 -10.97
CA TYR A 300 -17.80 -6.01 -11.55
C TYR A 300 -18.55 -7.02 -12.38
N PRO A 301 -17.94 -7.61 -13.42
CA PRO A 301 -18.49 -8.75 -14.13
C PRO A 301 -18.56 -9.98 -13.22
N ASP A 302 -19.42 -10.96 -13.56
CA ASP A 302 -19.52 -12.22 -12.82
C ASP A 302 -18.18 -12.95 -12.67
N THR A 303 -17.36 -12.88 -13.71
CA THR A 303 -15.96 -13.37 -13.72
C THR A 303 -15.04 -12.27 -14.19
N LEU A 304 -14.05 -11.88 -13.38
CA LEU A 304 -13.13 -10.76 -13.68
C LEU A 304 -12.26 -11.06 -14.91
N TRP A 305 -11.73 -12.27 -14.98
CA TRP A 305 -10.80 -12.69 -16.04
C TRP A 305 -11.48 -13.70 -16.96
N LYS A 306 -11.83 -13.27 -18.17
CA LYS A 306 -12.39 -14.12 -19.22
C LYS A 306 -11.38 -14.44 -20.28
#